data_af23dbf6a96947e8ce7c1703c416d0a6
#
_entry.id   af23dbf6a96947e8ce7c1703c416d0a6
#
_cell.length_a   1.000
_cell.length_b   1.000
_cell.length_c   1.000
_cell.angle_alpha   90.00
_cell.angle_beta   90.00
_cell.angle_gamma   90.00
#
_symmetry.space_group_name_H-M   'P 1'
#
loop_
_entity.id
_entity.type
_entity.pdbx_description
1 polymer ?
#
loop_
_entity_poly.entity_id
_entity_poly.type
_entity_poly.pdbx_seq_one_letter_code
_entity_poly.pdbx_strand_id
1 'polypeptide(L)'
;MDLDGNIVEGNIRPSSDLDTHLEFYRNFPNIGGVVHTHSTWATSFAQAGKDIIPLGTTQADYFHGAVPCTRLMTEEEIHGDYELETGKVIIEEFKTRNIDPDR
;
A
#
# COMPACT_ATOMS: atom_id res chain seq x y z
N MET A 1 -17.99 -0.32 4.80
CA MET A 1 -17.70 1.10 4.46
C MET A 1 -17.96 1.33 2.99
N ASP A 2 -18.43 2.51 2.62
CA ASP A 2 -18.41 2.95 1.22
C ASP A 2 -17.06 3.64 0.87
N LEU A 3 -16.90 4.07 -0.39
CA LEU A 3 -15.66 4.73 -0.84
C LEU A 3 -15.46 6.14 -0.26
N ASP A 4 -16.48 6.71 0.37
CA ASP A 4 -16.39 7.99 1.06
C ASP A 4 -16.04 7.83 2.55
N GLY A 5 -15.90 6.58 3.01
CA GLY A 5 -15.56 6.25 4.39
C GLY A 5 -16.76 6.19 5.32
N ASN A 6 -17.98 6.19 4.80
CA ASN A 6 -19.20 6.08 5.62
C ASN A 6 -19.48 4.62 5.99
N ILE A 7 -19.94 4.38 7.21
CA ILE A 7 -20.37 3.07 7.66
C ILE A 7 -21.71 2.73 7.00
N VAL A 8 -21.75 1.67 6.19
CA VAL A 8 -22.97 1.21 5.50
C VAL A 8 -23.64 0.05 6.23
N GLU A 9 -22.90 -0.73 7.01
CA GLU A 9 -23.38 -1.85 7.79
C GLU A 9 -22.49 -2.10 9.01
N GLY A 10 -23.08 -2.52 10.12
CA GLY A 10 -22.37 -2.82 11.36
C GLY A 10 -22.09 -1.59 12.22
N ASN A 11 -21.43 -1.84 13.37
CA ASN A 11 -21.11 -0.82 14.36
C ASN A 11 -19.67 -0.95 14.92
N ILE A 12 -18.83 -1.73 14.25
CA ILE A 12 -17.43 -1.94 14.65
C ILE A 12 -16.61 -0.78 14.09
N ARG A 13 -15.74 -0.23 14.93
CA ARG A 13 -14.79 0.80 14.50
C ARG A 13 -13.82 0.23 13.45
N PRO A 14 -13.63 0.90 12.30
CA PRO A 14 -12.66 0.48 11.30
C PRO A 14 -11.22 0.62 11.79
N SER A 15 -10.28 0.02 11.07
CA SER A 15 -8.85 0.22 11.28
C SER A 15 -8.45 1.69 11.15
N SER A 16 -7.38 2.08 11.85
CA SER A 16 -6.74 3.39 11.65
C SER A 16 -6.19 3.56 10.23
N ASP A 17 -5.89 2.46 9.52
CA ASP A 17 -5.40 2.46 8.14
C ASP A 17 -6.51 2.61 7.09
N LEU A 18 -7.75 2.91 7.51
CA LEU A 18 -8.89 3.02 6.61
C LEU A 18 -8.61 3.94 5.42
N ASP A 19 -8.06 5.13 5.67
CA ASP A 19 -7.84 6.12 4.62
C ASP A 19 -6.82 5.64 3.59
N THR A 20 -5.77 4.93 4.00
CA THR A 20 -4.83 4.26 3.10
C THR A 20 -5.56 3.24 2.19
N HIS A 21 -6.41 2.40 2.78
CA HIS A 21 -7.17 1.39 2.02
C HIS A 21 -8.17 2.02 1.04
N LEU A 22 -8.87 3.08 1.46
CA LEU A 22 -9.82 3.80 0.59
C LEU A 22 -9.12 4.42 -0.61
N GLU A 23 -7.92 4.99 -0.43
CA GLU A 23 -7.12 5.51 -1.54
C GLU A 23 -6.79 4.43 -2.58
N PHE A 24 -6.48 3.20 -2.15
CA PHE A 24 -6.24 2.10 -3.07
C PHE A 24 -7.48 1.73 -3.87
N TYR A 25 -8.63 1.57 -3.23
CA TYR A 25 -9.88 1.26 -3.92
C TYR A 25 -10.33 2.36 -4.88
N ARG A 26 -10.07 3.64 -4.55
CA ARG A 26 -10.38 4.78 -5.43
C ARG A 26 -9.49 4.83 -6.66
N ASN A 27 -8.22 4.49 -6.51
CA ASN A 27 -7.21 4.60 -7.59
C ASN A 27 -7.02 3.31 -8.39
N PHE A 28 -7.39 2.17 -7.83
CA PHE A 28 -7.27 0.85 -8.45
C PHE A 28 -8.64 0.17 -8.47
N PRO A 29 -9.52 0.51 -9.42
CA PRO A 29 -10.92 0.08 -9.40
C PRO A 29 -11.13 -1.43 -9.59
N ASN A 30 -10.12 -2.15 -10.06
CA ASN A 30 -10.21 -3.58 -10.34
C ASN A 30 -9.71 -4.47 -9.19
N ILE A 31 -9.07 -3.90 -8.16
CA ILE A 31 -8.60 -4.71 -7.03
C ILE A 31 -9.77 -5.23 -6.20
N GLY A 32 -9.66 -6.48 -5.74
CA GLY A 32 -10.68 -7.13 -4.91
C GLY A 32 -10.44 -7.01 -3.41
N GLY A 33 -9.25 -6.62 -2.99
CA GLY A 33 -8.90 -6.50 -1.59
C GLY A 33 -7.56 -5.83 -1.35
N VAL A 34 -7.37 -5.33 -0.14
CA VAL A 34 -6.11 -4.74 0.34
C VAL A 34 -5.74 -5.39 1.66
N VAL A 35 -4.50 -5.82 1.79
CA VAL A 35 -3.96 -6.41 3.02
C VAL A 35 -2.78 -5.58 3.50
N HIS A 36 -2.83 -5.15 4.76
CA HIS A 36 -1.74 -4.46 5.44
C HIS A 36 -1.08 -5.42 6.43
N THR A 37 0.23 -5.52 6.37
CA THR A 37 1.01 -6.35 7.30
C THR A 37 2.29 -5.64 7.73
N HIS A 38 2.82 -6.06 8.89
CA HIS A 38 4.14 -5.65 9.39
C HIS A 38 5.09 -6.85 9.38
N SER A 39 5.27 -7.47 8.21
CA SER A 39 6.24 -8.57 8.03
C SER A 39 7.63 -8.12 8.44
N THR A 40 8.28 -8.85 9.33
CA THR A 40 9.62 -8.51 9.84
C THR A 40 10.63 -8.30 8.72
N TRP A 41 10.67 -9.19 7.75
CA TRP A 41 11.63 -9.11 6.65
C TRP A 41 11.29 -8.00 5.65
N ALA A 42 10.03 -7.88 5.25
CA ALA A 42 9.62 -6.82 4.34
C ALA A 42 9.83 -5.42 4.97
N THR A 43 9.49 -5.27 6.25
CA THR A 43 9.73 -4.02 6.99
C THR A 43 11.20 -3.69 7.10
N SER A 44 12.08 -4.68 7.29
CA SER A 44 13.54 -4.47 7.31
C SER A 44 14.07 -3.93 5.98
N PHE A 45 13.59 -4.46 4.84
CA PHE A 45 13.92 -3.93 3.52
C PHE A 45 13.41 -2.50 3.34
N ALA A 46 12.15 -2.24 3.73
CA ALA A 46 11.56 -0.91 3.65
C ALA A 46 12.32 0.12 4.48
N GLN A 47 12.70 -0.21 5.71
CA GLN A 47 13.52 0.67 6.56
C GLN A 47 14.92 0.92 6.00
N ALA A 48 15.45 -0.04 5.23
CA ALA A 48 16.72 0.12 4.54
C ALA A 48 16.58 0.89 3.20
N GLY A 49 15.37 1.29 2.82
CA GLY A 49 15.08 1.96 1.55
C GLY A 49 15.36 1.07 0.33
N LYS A 50 15.11 -0.24 0.46
CA LYS A 50 15.44 -1.22 -0.59
C LYS A 50 14.22 -1.99 -1.05
N ASP A 51 14.13 -2.17 -2.36
CA ASP A 51 13.20 -3.11 -2.97
C ASP A 51 13.55 -4.56 -2.59
N ILE A 52 12.55 -5.43 -2.57
CA ILE A 52 12.75 -6.86 -2.42
C ILE A 52 12.87 -7.45 -3.82
N ILE A 53 14.10 -7.77 -4.24
CA ILE A 53 14.36 -8.38 -5.54
C ILE A 53 14.03 -9.87 -5.54
N PRO A 54 13.52 -10.44 -6.65
CA PRO A 54 13.20 -11.85 -6.72
C PRO A 54 14.48 -12.68 -6.84
N LEU A 55 14.94 -13.22 -5.71
CA LEU A 55 16.13 -14.08 -5.65
C LEU A 55 15.83 -15.58 -5.86
N GLY A 56 14.55 -15.96 -5.91
CA GLY A 56 14.12 -17.33 -6.05
C GLY A 56 12.80 -17.46 -6.81
N THR A 57 12.54 -18.66 -7.32
CA THR A 57 11.34 -18.96 -8.11
C THR A 57 10.05 -18.81 -7.30
N THR A 58 10.06 -19.19 -6.04
CA THR A 58 8.88 -19.09 -5.16
C THR A 58 8.39 -17.65 -5.05
N GLN A 59 9.29 -16.68 -4.88
CA GLN A 59 8.91 -15.26 -4.87
C GLN A 59 8.41 -14.82 -6.25
N ALA A 60 9.10 -15.23 -7.31
CA ALA A 60 8.76 -14.85 -8.68
C ALA A 60 7.38 -15.40 -9.12
N ASP A 61 6.96 -16.53 -8.56
CA ASP A 61 5.64 -17.13 -8.81
C ASP A 61 4.48 -16.28 -8.23
N TYR A 62 4.74 -15.52 -7.16
CA TYR A 62 3.71 -14.72 -6.48
C TYR A 62 3.75 -13.23 -6.84
N PHE A 63 4.89 -12.72 -7.29
CA PHE A 63 5.04 -11.32 -7.63
C PHE A 63 6.02 -11.16 -8.81
N HIS A 64 5.55 -10.53 -9.87
CA HIS A 64 6.35 -10.29 -11.06
C HIS A 64 7.32 -9.11 -10.84
N GLY A 65 8.62 -9.41 -10.82
CA GLY A 65 9.67 -8.42 -10.60
C GLY A 65 9.94 -8.15 -9.13
N ALA A 66 10.57 -7.03 -8.83
CA ALA A 66 10.89 -6.62 -7.48
C ALA A 66 9.65 -6.04 -6.76
N VAL A 67 9.46 -6.40 -5.48
CA VAL A 67 8.49 -5.70 -4.64
C VAL A 67 9.05 -4.31 -4.33
N PRO A 68 8.36 -3.23 -4.73
CA PRO A 68 8.92 -1.89 -4.63
C PRO A 68 8.95 -1.38 -3.20
N CYS A 69 10.00 -0.61 -2.87
CA CYS A 69 10.03 0.24 -1.70
C CYS A 69 9.66 1.67 -2.12
N THR A 70 8.74 2.29 -1.42
CA THR A 70 8.38 3.70 -1.68
C THR A 70 9.52 4.65 -1.30
N ARG A 71 9.48 5.88 -1.82
CA ARG A 71 10.28 6.97 -1.28
C ARG A 71 9.95 7.23 0.20
N LEU A 72 10.82 7.91 0.89
CA LEU A 72 10.50 8.43 2.21
C LEU A 72 9.38 9.48 2.11
N MET A 73 8.54 9.52 3.12
CA MET A 73 7.54 10.57 3.27
C MET A 73 8.21 11.89 3.66
N THR A 74 7.66 13.00 3.16
CA THR A 74 8.11 14.33 3.57
C THR A 74 7.64 14.65 4.98
N GLU A 75 8.27 15.65 5.62
CA GLU A 75 7.87 16.11 6.95
C GLU A 75 6.40 16.59 6.98
N GLU A 76 5.97 17.27 5.92
CA GLU A 76 4.59 17.74 5.76
C GLU A 76 3.59 16.57 5.68
N GLU A 77 3.92 15.52 4.93
CA GLU A 77 3.10 14.30 4.81
C GLU A 77 3.01 13.56 6.16
N ILE A 78 4.11 13.48 6.91
CA ILE A 78 4.16 12.82 8.22
C ILE A 78 3.32 13.55 9.25
N HIS A 79 3.33 14.88 9.25
CA HIS A 79 2.58 15.70 10.20
C HIS A 79 1.15 16.03 9.76
N GLY A 80 0.79 15.71 8.51
CA GLY A 80 -0.56 15.88 7.97
C GLY A 80 -1.45 14.69 8.26
N ASP A 81 -2.28 14.34 7.29
CA ASP A 81 -3.12 13.14 7.31
C ASP A 81 -2.28 11.91 6.92
N TYR A 82 -1.57 11.36 7.90
CA TYR A 82 -0.52 10.35 7.70
C TYR A 82 -0.99 9.13 6.91
N GLU A 83 -2.15 8.57 7.25
CA GLU A 83 -2.68 7.37 6.60
C GLU A 83 -3.10 7.66 5.16
N LEU A 84 -3.72 8.80 4.91
CA LEU A 84 -4.08 9.25 3.57
C LEU A 84 -2.83 9.50 2.71
N GLU A 85 -1.86 10.23 3.25
CA GLU A 85 -0.61 10.53 2.55
C GLU A 85 0.22 9.27 2.30
N THR A 86 0.20 8.30 3.21
CA THR A 86 0.80 6.97 2.99
C THR A 86 0.19 6.28 1.78
N GLY A 87 -1.13 6.29 1.66
CA GLY A 87 -1.83 5.74 0.48
C GLY A 87 -1.40 6.42 -0.80
N LYS A 88 -1.32 7.73 -0.82
CA LYS A 88 -0.88 8.52 -1.99
C LYS A 88 0.56 8.21 -2.41
N VAL A 89 1.48 8.10 -1.45
CA VAL A 89 2.89 7.76 -1.72
C VAL A 89 3.01 6.38 -2.36
N ILE A 90 2.25 5.39 -1.88
CA ILE A 90 2.25 4.05 -2.46
C ILE A 90 1.68 4.06 -3.89
N ILE A 91 0.57 4.77 -4.11
CA ILE A 91 -0.04 4.90 -5.44
C ILE A 91 0.92 5.60 -6.41
N GLU A 92 1.62 6.65 -5.97
CA GLU A 92 2.66 7.33 -6.73
C GLU A 92 3.74 6.34 -7.20
N GLU A 93 4.22 5.46 -6.30
CA GLU A 93 5.22 4.45 -6.61
C GLU A 93 4.73 3.46 -7.68
N PHE A 94 3.52 2.95 -7.54
CA PHE A 94 2.91 2.06 -8.54
C PHE A 94 2.81 2.73 -9.92
N LYS A 95 2.35 3.98 -9.97
CA LYS A 95 2.22 4.74 -11.23
C LYS A 95 3.57 5.06 -11.84
N THR A 96 4.54 5.51 -11.05
CA THR A 96 5.89 5.86 -11.51
C THR A 96 6.63 4.67 -12.08
N ARG A 97 6.49 3.50 -11.46
CA ARG A 97 7.12 2.25 -11.93
C ARG A 97 6.26 1.47 -12.92
N ASN A 98 5.08 1.95 -13.25
CA ASN A 98 4.12 1.26 -14.13
C ASN A 98 3.80 -0.17 -13.65
N ILE A 99 3.57 -0.32 -12.35
CA ILE A 99 3.17 -1.57 -11.72
C ILE A 99 1.65 -1.67 -11.74
N ASP A 100 1.14 -2.78 -12.28
CA ASP A 100 -0.29 -3.09 -12.30
C ASP A 100 -0.65 -3.90 -11.04
N PRO A 101 -1.49 -3.36 -10.13
CA PRO A 101 -1.85 -4.05 -8.90
C PRO A 101 -2.77 -5.27 -9.13
N ASP A 102 -3.28 -5.46 -10.36
CA ASP A 102 -4.14 -6.60 -10.73
C ASP A 102 -3.34 -7.83 -11.22
N ARG A 103 -2.01 -7.77 -11.21
CA ARG A 103 -1.14 -8.84 -11.74
C ARG A 103 -0.15 -9.35 -10.74
#